data_265b15f3c06266ae025554799f80c34d
#
_entry.id   265b15f3c06266ae025554799f80c34d
#
_cell.length_a   1.000
_cell.length_b   1.000
_cell.length_c   1.000
_cell.angle_alpha   90.00
_cell.angle_beta   90.00
_cell.angle_gamma   90.00
#
_symmetry.space_group_name_H-M   'P 1'
#
loop_
_entity.id
_entity.type
_entity.pdbx_description
1 polymer ?
#
loop_
_entity_poly.entity_id
_entity_poly.type
_entity_poly.pdbx_seq_one_letter_code
_entity_poly.pdbx_strand_id
1 'polypeptide(L)'
;LWYRRQRQMCIRDSSITLLSISGFIFKNKNFFLMAKSLAPSGFVFNIIALVTGAIWGKPTWGTWWAWDARVTSMLILALFFAMYLIAWRIYEKEEKVFKITTFITVVGIINVPITKYSVEWWNTLHQPASINILTKSSIHSSMLFPLLLMTAAFALFSLLIFLMKYNTELIKIKNK
;
A
#
# COMPACT_ATOMS: atom_id res chain seq x y z
N LEU A 1 -14.90 6.86 0.39
CA LEU A 1 -14.33 5.54 0.02
C LEU A 1 -12.84 5.63 -0.35
N TRP A 2 -12.46 6.61 -1.14
CA TRP A 2 -11.10 6.76 -1.68
C TRP A 2 -10.02 7.04 -0.62
N TYR A 3 -10.27 7.95 0.30
CA TYR A 3 -9.34 8.35 1.37
C TYR A 3 -8.97 7.21 2.33
N ARG A 4 -9.88 6.28 2.60
CA ARG A 4 -9.59 5.13 3.48
C ARG A 4 -8.80 4.02 2.80
N ARG A 5 -9.00 3.78 1.50
CA ARG A 5 -8.15 2.85 0.74
C ARG A 5 -6.70 3.31 0.76
N GLN A 6 -6.48 4.62 0.66
CA GLN A 6 -5.16 5.23 0.74
C GLN A 6 -4.49 5.04 2.11
N ARG A 7 -5.24 5.16 3.22
CA ARG A 7 -4.69 4.86 4.56
C ARG A 7 -4.26 3.41 4.71
N GLN A 8 -5.01 2.46 4.20
CA GLN A 8 -4.63 1.04 4.25
C GLN A 8 -3.37 0.76 3.43
N MET A 9 -3.17 1.46 2.31
CA MET A 9 -1.95 1.36 1.52
C MET A 9 -0.75 1.94 2.27
N CYS A 10 -0.88 3.15 2.82
CA CYS A 10 0.19 3.77 3.61
C CYS A 10 0.57 2.91 4.84
N ILE A 11 -0.39 2.31 5.52
CA ILE A 11 -0.14 1.40 6.66
C ILE A 11 0.63 0.16 6.20
N ARG A 12 0.24 -0.44 5.08
CA ARG A 12 0.93 -1.63 4.55
C ARG A 12 2.33 -1.32 4.08
N ASP A 13 2.50 -0.22 3.36
CA ASP A 13 3.80 0.21 2.87
C ASP A 13 4.75 0.49 4.04
N SER A 14 4.28 1.23 5.04
CA SER A 14 5.01 1.43 6.29
C SER A 14 5.31 0.11 7.01
N SER A 15 4.35 -0.83 7.05
CA SER A 15 4.56 -2.14 7.67
C SER A 15 5.59 -2.98 6.91
N ILE A 16 5.55 -3.00 5.58
CA ILE A 16 6.52 -3.71 4.75
C ILE A 16 7.92 -3.11 4.96
N THR A 17 8.02 -1.79 5.00
CA THR A 17 9.30 -1.11 5.23
C THR A 17 9.85 -1.40 6.61
N LEU A 18 9.02 -1.30 7.66
CA LEU A 18 9.44 -1.62 9.03
C LEU A 18 9.88 -3.08 9.16
N LEU A 19 9.15 -4.02 8.56
CA LEU A 19 9.53 -5.43 8.55
C LEU A 19 10.83 -5.68 7.78
N SER A 20 11.02 -5.02 6.63
CA SER A 20 12.25 -5.16 5.85
C SER A 20 13.46 -4.58 6.57
N ILE A 21 13.32 -3.41 7.19
CA ILE A 21 14.38 -2.79 8.01
C ILE A 21 14.69 -3.65 9.23
N SER A 22 13.66 -4.12 9.95
CA SER A 22 13.85 -5.02 11.11
C SER A 22 14.53 -6.32 10.69
N GLY A 23 14.14 -6.91 9.57
CA GLY A 23 14.79 -8.09 9.01
C GLY A 23 16.26 -7.86 8.69
N PHE A 24 16.61 -6.70 8.16
CA PHE A 24 17.99 -6.33 7.85
C PHE A 24 18.83 -6.10 9.10
N ILE A 25 18.29 -5.38 10.11
CA ILE A 25 18.99 -5.09 11.37
C ILE A 25 19.20 -6.37 12.19
N PHE A 26 18.15 -7.16 12.38
CA PHE A 26 18.19 -8.36 13.21
C PHE A 26 18.68 -9.61 12.45
N LYS A 27 19.00 -9.49 11.16
CA LYS A 27 19.40 -10.60 10.26
C LYS A 27 18.42 -11.79 10.32
N ASN A 28 17.14 -11.52 10.57
CA ASN A 28 16.11 -12.53 10.74
C ASN A 28 15.27 -12.68 9.47
N LYS A 29 15.37 -13.85 8.84
CA LYS A 29 14.66 -14.17 7.58
C LYS A 29 13.12 -14.09 7.70
N ASN A 30 12.57 -14.35 8.88
CA ASN A 30 11.11 -14.35 9.08
C ASN A 30 10.48 -12.98 8.81
N PHE A 31 11.16 -11.88 9.16
CA PHE A 31 10.67 -10.53 8.88
C PHE A 31 10.59 -10.25 7.37
N PHE A 32 11.58 -10.72 6.60
CA PHE A 32 11.54 -10.60 5.15
C PHE A 32 10.44 -11.45 4.52
N LEU A 33 10.17 -12.65 5.05
CA LEU A 33 9.07 -13.49 4.60
C LEU A 33 7.70 -12.85 4.87
N MET A 34 7.55 -12.22 6.03
CA MET A 34 6.36 -11.43 6.35
C MET A 34 6.19 -10.27 5.37
N ALA A 35 7.25 -9.48 5.12
CA ALA A 35 7.23 -8.39 4.16
C ALA A 35 6.87 -8.88 2.74
N LYS A 36 7.51 -9.98 2.29
CA LYS A 36 7.22 -10.65 1.01
C LYS A 36 5.76 -11.07 0.89
N SER A 37 5.17 -11.57 1.98
CA SER A 37 3.78 -12.05 1.98
C SER A 37 2.76 -10.92 1.96
N LEU A 38 3.11 -9.73 2.48
CA LEU A 38 2.26 -8.53 2.45
C LEU A 38 2.28 -7.81 1.09
N ALA A 39 3.40 -7.80 0.40
CA ALA A 39 3.60 -7.00 -0.81
C ALA A 39 2.59 -7.28 -1.94
N PRO A 40 2.22 -8.54 -2.28
CA PRO A 40 1.26 -8.79 -3.35
C PRO A 40 -0.12 -8.17 -3.09
N SER A 41 -0.60 -8.24 -1.85
CA SER A 41 -1.88 -7.61 -1.49
C SER A 41 -1.82 -6.09 -1.59
N GLY A 42 -0.70 -5.49 -1.17
CA GLY A 42 -0.46 -4.05 -1.32
C GLY A 42 -0.50 -3.61 -2.78
N PHE A 43 0.19 -4.33 -3.66
CA PHE A 43 0.19 -4.07 -5.09
C PHE A 43 -1.20 -4.15 -5.70
N VAL A 44 -1.94 -5.25 -5.46
CA VAL A 44 -3.29 -5.45 -6.01
C VAL A 44 -4.26 -4.34 -5.56
N PHE A 45 -4.24 -3.98 -4.27
CA PHE A 45 -5.12 -2.92 -3.78
C PHE A 45 -4.75 -1.54 -4.35
N ASN A 46 -3.47 -1.29 -4.61
CA ASN A 46 -3.04 -0.06 -5.24
C ASN A 46 -3.53 0.03 -6.70
N ILE A 47 -3.39 -1.05 -7.47
CA ILE A 47 -3.93 -1.12 -8.84
C ILE A 47 -5.46 -0.93 -8.84
N ILE A 48 -6.19 -1.61 -7.96
CA ILE A 48 -7.64 -1.44 -7.84
C ILE A 48 -7.99 0.03 -7.53
N ALA A 49 -7.23 0.69 -6.66
CA ALA A 49 -7.47 2.09 -6.34
C ALA A 49 -7.20 3.00 -7.55
N LEU A 50 -6.13 2.78 -8.31
CA LEU A 50 -5.85 3.54 -9.53
C LEU A 50 -6.94 3.36 -10.58
N VAL A 51 -7.36 2.12 -10.85
CA VAL A 51 -8.42 1.81 -11.83
C VAL A 51 -9.76 2.41 -11.41
N THR A 52 -10.18 2.21 -10.16
CA THR A 52 -11.44 2.79 -9.66
C THR A 52 -11.38 4.31 -9.56
N GLY A 53 -10.20 4.88 -9.31
CA GLY A 53 -9.96 6.32 -9.36
C GLY A 53 -10.12 6.89 -10.76
N ALA A 54 -9.59 6.22 -11.79
CA ALA A 54 -9.73 6.60 -13.18
C ALA A 54 -11.21 6.54 -13.64
N ILE A 55 -11.94 5.48 -13.28
CA ILE A 55 -13.37 5.34 -13.58
C ILE A 55 -14.18 6.48 -12.95
N TRP A 56 -13.89 6.84 -11.71
CA TRP A 56 -14.54 7.94 -11.03
C TRP A 56 -14.11 9.32 -11.58
N GLY A 57 -12.88 9.45 -12.04
CA GLY A 57 -12.33 10.68 -12.62
C GLY A 57 -13.03 11.09 -13.92
N LYS A 58 -13.44 10.13 -14.74
CA LYS A 58 -14.10 10.42 -16.02
C LYS A 58 -15.35 11.28 -15.89
N PRO A 59 -16.36 10.96 -15.06
CA PRO A 59 -17.54 11.78 -14.87
C PRO A 59 -17.28 13.07 -14.09
N THR A 60 -16.27 13.12 -13.21
CA THR A 60 -16.01 14.29 -12.34
C THR A 60 -15.09 15.32 -12.97
N TRP A 61 -14.08 14.89 -13.70
CA TRP A 61 -13.02 15.74 -14.29
C TRP A 61 -13.02 15.71 -15.82
N GLY A 62 -13.86 14.90 -16.46
CA GLY A 62 -13.95 14.76 -17.92
C GLY A 62 -12.84 13.90 -18.53
N THR A 63 -11.85 13.44 -17.77
CA THR A 63 -10.69 12.64 -18.25
C THR A 63 -10.51 11.38 -17.42
N TRP A 64 -10.01 10.32 -18.05
CA TRP A 64 -9.67 9.05 -17.36
C TRP A 64 -8.44 9.19 -16.49
N TRP A 65 -7.55 10.09 -16.82
CA TRP A 65 -6.28 10.31 -16.12
C TRP A 65 -5.97 11.79 -16.04
N ALA A 66 -5.74 12.26 -14.84
CA ALA A 66 -5.20 13.59 -14.59
C ALA A 66 -3.80 13.44 -13.98
N TRP A 67 -2.83 14.17 -14.51
CA TRP A 67 -1.47 14.23 -13.96
C TRP A 67 -1.45 15.08 -12.68
N ASP A 68 -2.21 14.64 -11.71
CA ASP A 68 -2.29 15.27 -10.40
C ASP A 68 -1.27 14.63 -9.45
N ALA A 69 -0.75 15.40 -8.51
CA ALA A 69 0.28 14.94 -7.55
C ALA A 69 -0.14 13.67 -6.81
N ARG A 70 -1.42 13.54 -6.49
CA ARG A 70 -1.97 12.38 -5.80
C ARG A 70 -2.01 11.13 -6.68
N VAL A 71 -2.54 11.23 -7.89
CA VAL A 71 -2.62 10.08 -8.82
C VAL A 71 -1.24 9.64 -9.24
N THR A 72 -0.35 10.58 -9.51
CA THR A 72 1.03 10.31 -9.90
C THR A 72 1.82 9.64 -8.79
N SER A 73 1.70 10.11 -7.55
CA SER A 73 2.39 9.49 -6.39
C SER A 73 1.88 8.07 -6.12
N MET A 74 0.58 7.80 -6.33
CA MET A 74 0.05 6.45 -6.24
C MET A 74 0.54 5.53 -7.35
N LEU A 75 0.72 6.04 -8.57
CA LEU A 75 1.35 5.28 -9.66
C LEU A 75 2.81 4.93 -9.32
N ILE A 76 3.57 5.90 -8.81
CA ILE A 76 4.95 5.67 -8.36
C ILE A 76 4.98 4.60 -7.26
N LEU A 77 4.05 4.63 -6.32
CA LEU A 77 3.93 3.60 -5.28
C LEU A 77 3.64 2.21 -5.87
N ALA A 78 2.77 2.12 -6.90
CA ALA A 78 2.53 0.86 -7.62
C ALA A 78 3.80 0.33 -8.27
N LEU A 79 4.62 1.20 -8.87
CA LEU A 79 5.91 0.82 -9.46
C LEU A 79 6.90 0.30 -8.40
N PHE A 80 6.96 0.91 -7.22
CA PHE A 80 7.78 0.40 -6.11
C PHE A 80 7.34 -1.00 -5.66
N PHE A 81 6.04 -1.24 -5.53
CA PHE A 81 5.52 -2.59 -5.25
C PHE A 81 5.87 -3.59 -6.35
N ALA A 82 5.74 -3.20 -7.62
CA ALA A 82 6.11 -4.05 -8.76
C ALA A 82 7.60 -4.40 -8.71
N MET A 83 8.48 -3.40 -8.53
CA MET A 83 9.93 -3.62 -8.42
C MET A 83 10.27 -4.53 -7.24
N TYR A 84 9.60 -4.37 -6.09
CA TYR A 84 9.77 -5.23 -4.93
C TYR A 84 9.43 -6.68 -5.25
N LEU A 85 8.29 -6.94 -5.90
CA LEU A 85 7.86 -8.28 -6.28
C LEU A 85 8.77 -8.91 -7.35
N ILE A 86 9.23 -8.12 -8.31
CA ILE A 86 10.16 -8.54 -9.36
C ILE A 86 11.52 -8.90 -8.75
N ALA A 87 12.04 -8.12 -7.79
CA ALA A 87 13.29 -8.42 -7.10
C ALA A 87 13.27 -9.82 -6.46
N TRP A 88 12.16 -10.23 -5.85
CA TRP A 88 11.99 -11.57 -5.28
C TRP A 88 11.94 -12.69 -6.33
N ARG A 89 11.66 -12.38 -7.60
CA ARG A 89 11.65 -13.37 -8.70
C ARG A 89 12.99 -13.51 -9.40
N ILE A 90 13.74 -12.42 -9.52
CA ILE A 90 14.99 -12.38 -10.31
C ILE A 90 16.18 -12.86 -9.51
N TYR A 91 16.27 -12.47 -8.23
CA TYR A 91 17.45 -12.75 -7.44
C TYR A 91 17.30 -14.07 -6.67
N GLU A 92 18.18 -15.03 -6.95
CA GLU A 92 18.23 -16.34 -6.27
C GLU A 92 18.93 -16.26 -4.92
N LYS A 93 19.97 -15.40 -4.79
CA LYS A 93 20.75 -15.25 -3.56
C LYS A 93 20.01 -14.41 -2.54
N GLU A 94 19.63 -15.02 -1.41
CA GLU A 94 18.84 -14.39 -0.35
C GLU A 94 19.43 -13.06 0.14
N GLU A 95 20.75 -12.97 0.37
CA GLU A 95 21.38 -11.74 0.83
C GLU A 95 21.22 -10.56 -0.13
N LYS A 96 21.34 -10.82 -1.46
CA LYS A 96 21.16 -9.78 -2.46
C LYS A 96 19.71 -9.31 -2.50
N VAL A 97 18.75 -10.25 -2.46
CA VAL A 97 17.31 -9.93 -2.41
C VAL A 97 17.01 -9.06 -1.20
N PHE A 98 17.50 -9.41 -0.02
CA PHE A 98 17.23 -8.66 1.21
C PHE A 98 17.76 -7.22 1.13
N LYS A 99 18.99 -7.02 0.64
CA LYS A 99 19.55 -5.67 0.45
C LYS A 99 18.74 -4.83 -0.53
N ILE A 100 18.42 -5.41 -1.69
CA ILE A 100 17.69 -4.70 -2.75
C ILE A 100 16.26 -4.38 -2.32
N THR A 101 15.54 -5.33 -1.74
CA THR A 101 14.17 -5.12 -1.27
C THR A 101 14.10 -4.11 -0.14
N THR A 102 15.05 -4.12 0.80
CA THR A 102 15.14 -3.10 1.85
C THR A 102 15.39 -1.71 1.24
N PHE A 103 16.31 -1.60 0.27
CA PHE A 103 16.55 -0.32 -0.41
C PHE A 103 15.30 0.20 -1.11
N ILE A 104 14.60 -0.66 -1.88
CA ILE A 104 13.35 -0.28 -2.57
C ILE A 104 12.31 0.20 -1.56
N THR A 105 12.12 -0.47 -0.43
CA THR A 105 11.12 -0.08 0.58
C THR A 105 11.51 1.19 1.31
N VAL A 106 12.78 1.43 1.59
CA VAL A 106 13.27 2.67 2.20
C VAL A 106 13.07 3.87 1.27
N VAL A 107 13.36 3.72 -0.03
CA VAL A 107 13.05 4.77 -1.01
C VAL A 107 11.55 4.95 -1.18
N GLY A 108 10.78 3.86 -1.21
CA GLY A 108 9.32 3.88 -1.31
C GLY A 108 8.63 4.60 -0.16
N ILE A 109 9.16 4.53 1.08
CA ILE A 109 8.56 5.18 2.25
C ILE A 109 8.55 6.71 2.11
N ILE A 110 9.49 7.28 1.38
CA ILE A 110 9.54 8.73 1.11
C ILE A 110 8.31 9.16 0.31
N ASN A 111 7.79 8.29 -0.55
CA ASN A 111 6.60 8.56 -1.36
C ASN A 111 5.29 8.52 -0.53
N VAL A 112 5.28 7.88 0.64
CA VAL A 112 4.08 7.76 1.50
C VAL A 112 3.60 9.13 2.02
N PRO A 113 4.44 9.97 2.64
CA PRO A 113 4.02 11.32 3.03
C PRO A 113 3.63 12.18 1.82
N ILE A 114 4.32 12.06 0.69
CA ILE A 114 3.98 12.78 -0.54
C ILE A 114 2.55 12.41 -0.95
N THR A 115 2.22 11.13 -1.03
CA THR A 115 0.88 10.66 -1.37
C THR A 115 -0.18 11.13 -0.36
N LYS A 116 0.15 11.18 0.94
CA LYS A 116 -0.76 11.59 2.00
C LYS A 116 -1.05 13.10 1.98
N TYR A 117 -0.01 13.92 1.86
CA TYR A 117 -0.09 15.37 1.96
C TYR A 117 -0.13 16.09 0.61
N SER A 118 -0.13 15.35 -0.50
CA SER A 118 -0.15 15.92 -1.86
C SER A 118 -1.30 16.92 -2.06
N VAL A 119 -2.45 16.70 -1.45
CA VAL A 119 -3.63 17.58 -1.57
C VAL A 119 -3.46 18.89 -0.77
N GLU A 120 -2.66 18.85 0.30
CA GLU A 120 -2.38 20.02 1.14
C GLU A 120 -1.21 20.85 0.60
N TRP A 121 -0.20 20.16 -0.01
CA TRP A 121 1.03 20.82 -0.49
C TRP A 121 0.93 21.37 -1.91
N TRP A 122 0.07 20.78 -2.75
CA TRP A 122 -0.14 21.19 -4.13
C TRP A 122 -1.61 21.45 -4.40
N ASN A 123 -1.87 22.39 -5.33
CA ASN A 123 -3.22 22.57 -5.88
C ASN A 123 -3.61 21.34 -6.70
N THR A 124 -4.46 20.49 -6.14
CA THR A 124 -4.90 19.24 -6.76
C THR A 124 -6.40 19.28 -7.06
N LEU A 125 -6.84 18.46 -8.00
CA LEU A 125 -8.26 18.27 -8.30
C LEU A 125 -9.02 17.52 -7.19
N HIS A 126 -8.30 16.97 -6.21
CA HIS A 126 -8.86 16.19 -5.11
C HIS A 126 -9.27 17.09 -3.94
N GLN A 127 -10.41 16.73 -3.33
CA GLN A 127 -10.87 17.38 -2.10
C GLN A 127 -9.97 17.01 -0.89
N PRO A 128 -9.82 17.92 0.10
CA PRO A 128 -9.12 17.63 1.34
C PRO A 128 -9.80 16.51 2.13
N ALA A 129 -9.12 16.03 3.17
CA ALA A 129 -9.56 14.89 3.97
C ALA A 129 -10.87 15.17 4.71
N SER A 130 -11.94 14.45 4.37
CA SER A 130 -13.27 14.56 5.02
C SER A 130 -13.33 13.94 6.43
N ILE A 131 -12.31 13.17 6.84
CA ILE A 131 -12.24 12.54 8.16
C ILE A 131 -10.91 12.92 8.79
N ASN A 132 -10.94 13.77 9.79
CA ASN A 132 -9.83 14.07 10.66
C ASN A 132 -10.00 13.37 12.02
N ILE A 133 -8.90 12.91 12.63
CA ILE A 133 -8.91 12.26 13.96
C ILE A 133 -9.15 13.30 15.05
N LEU A 134 -8.73 14.55 14.79
CA LEU A 134 -8.73 15.65 15.77
C LEU A 134 -9.94 16.59 15.65
N THR A 135 -10.68 16.52 14.54
CA THR A 135 -11.84 17.39 14.28
C THR A 135 -13.07 16.55 13.95
N LYS A 136 -14.27 17.12 14.18
CA LYS A 136 -15.54 16.46 13.88
C LYS A 136 -15.60 16.05 12.41
N SER A 137 -15.89 14.78 12.14
CA SER A 137 -16.05 14.25 10.77
C SER A 137 -17.12 15.03 10.02
N SER A 138 -16.83 15.46 8.78
CA SER A 138 -17.81 16.09 7.90
C SER A 138 -18.79 15.08 7.25
N ILE A 139 -18.67 13.80 7.56
CA ILE A 139 -19.50 12.72 7.00
C ILE A 139 -20.69 12.49 7.90
N HIS A 140 -21.89 12.43 7.28
CA HIS A 140 -23.12 12.10 7.98
C HIS A 140 -23.04 10.70 8.65
N SER A 141 -23.61 10.54 9.84
CA SER A 141 -23.53 9.31 10.65
C SER A 141 -24.06 8.07 9.92
N SER A 142 -25.08 8.21 9.08
CA SER A 142 -25.64 7.10 8.27
C SER A 142 -24.66 6.52 7.24
N MET A 143 -23.72 7.34 6.75
CA MET A 143 -22.68 6.90 5.82
C MET A 143 -21.43 6.40 6.56
N LEU A 144 -21.23 6.80 7.81
CA LEU A 144 -20.04 6.45 8.58
C LEU A 144 -20.04 4.96 8.94
N PHE A 145 -21.19 4.42 9.36
CA PHE A 145 -21.30 3.01 9.78
C PHE A 145 -21.00 2.02 8.65
N PRO A 146 -21.65 2.07 7.47
CA PRO A 146 -21.29 1.20 6.35
C PRO A 146 -19.82 1.33 5.93
N LEU A 147 -19.29 2.54 5.99
CA LEU A 147 -17.90 2.79 5.64
C LEU A 147 -16.92 2.14 6.63
N LEU A 148 -17.23 2.14 7.93
CA LEU A 148 -16.44 1.45 8.96
C LEU A 148 -16.51 -0.06 8.77
N LEU A 149 -17.69 -0.60 8.54
CA LEU A 149 -17.91 -2.03 8.33
C LEU A 149 -17.12 -2.54 7.11
N MET A 150 -17.21 -1.84 5.98
CA MET A 150 -16.44 -2.18 4.78
C MET A 150 -14.92 -2.10 5.01
N THR A 151 -14.47 -1.12 5.79
CA THR A 151 -13.04 -0.99 6.12
C THR A 151 -12.57 -2.18 6.96
N ALA A 152 -13.36 -2.59 7.94
CA ALA A 152 -13.06 -3.78 8.76
C ALA A 152 -13.06 -5.06 7.91
N ALA A 153 -14.05 -5.25 7.03
CA ALA A 153 -14.12 -6.39 6.13
C ALA A 153 -12.88 -6.49 5.21
N PHE A 154 -12.46 -5.39 4.60
CA PHE A 154 -11.25 -5.37 3.77
C PHE A 154 -9.97 -5.59 4.58
N ALA A 155 -9.91 -5.13 5.83
CA ALA A 155 -8.78 -5.38 6.71
C ALA A 155 -8.68 -6.87 7.07
N LEU A 156 -9.79 -7.51 7.42
CA LEU A 156 -9.84 -8.95 7.71
C LEU A 156 -9.51 -9.79 6.48
N PHE A 157 -10.07 -9.46 5.32
CA PHE A 157 -9.74 -10.11 4.06
C PHE A 157 -8.24 -10.03 3.72
N SER A 158 -7.67 -8.87 3.96
CA SER A 158 -6.25 -8.61 3.78
C SER A 158 -5.37 -9.44 4.73
N LEU A 159 -5.78 -9.55 5.98
CA LEU A 159 -5.11 -10.37 6.99
C LEU A 159 -5.17 -11.86 6.60
N LEU A 160 -6.30 -12.33 6.11
CA LEU A 160 -6.48 -13.71 5.67
C LEU A 160 -5.54 -14.03 4.49
N ILE A 161 -5.48 -13.17 3.47
CA ILE A 161 -4.55 -13.35 2.33
C ILE A 161 -3.10 -13.37 2.83
N PHE A 162 -2.75 -12.48 3.75
CA PHE A 162 -1.41 -12.44 4.34
C PHE A 162 -1.05 -13.76 5.03
N LEU A 163 -1.92 -14.28 5.89
CA LEU A 163 -1.71 -15.54 6.61
C LEU A 163 -1.56 -16.72 5.65
N MET A 164 -2.41 -16.81 4.62
CA MET A 164 -2.32 -17.85 3.59
C MET A 164 -0.98 -17.79 2.84
N LYS A 165 -0.56 -16.60 2.42
CA LYS A 165 0.71 -16.39 1.72
C LYS A 165 1.91 -16.70 2.62
N TYR A 166 1.88 -16.24 3.86
CA TYR A 166 2.94 -16.49 4.83
C TYR A 166 3.12 -17.99 5.10
N ASN A 167 2.02 -18.72 5.34
CA ASN A 167 2.05 -20.17 5.50
C ASN A 167 2.60 -20.88 4.26
N THR A 168 2.21 -20.43 3.07
CA THR A 168 2.75 -21.01 1.83
C THR A 168 4.27 -20.82 1.71
N GLU A 169 4.79 -19.65 2.08
CA GLU A 169 6.23 -19.41 2.06
C GLU A 169 6.98 -20.22 3.12
N LEU A 170 6.40 -20.42 4.31
CA LEU A 170 6.98 -21.27 5.36
C LEU A 170 7.07 -22.74 4.91
N ILE A 171 6.03 -23.27 4.28
CA ILE A 171 6.00 -24.65 3.75
C ILE A 171 7.08 -24.83 2.67
N LYS A 172 7.25 -23.86 1.78
CA LYS A 172 8.31 -23.92 0.75
C LYS A 172 9.72 -23.98 1.33
N ILE A 173 9.95 -23.34 2.46
CA ILE A 173 11.26 -23.37 3.13
C ILE A 173 11.47 -24.71 3.81
N LYS A 174 10.44 -25.29 4.42
CA LYS A 174 10.52 -26.59 5.10
C LYS A 174 10.76 -27.74 4.13
N ASN A 175 10.33 -27.59 2.86
CA ASN A 175 10.45 -28.62 1.82
C ASN A 175 11.72 -28.46 0.95
N LYS A 176 12.57 -27.46 1.22
CA LYS A 176 13.90 -27.28 0.63
C LYS A 176 14.99 -27.84 1.55
#